data_5b820ae67f8abe592ad368b63f7b430e
#
_entry.id   5b820ae67f8abe592ad368b63f7b430e
#
_cell.length_a   1.000
_cell.length_b   1.000
_cell.length_c   1.000
_cell.angle_alpha   90.00
_cell.angle_beta   90.00
_cell.angle_gamma   90.00
#
_symmetry.space_group_name_H-M   'P 1'
#
loop_
_entity.id
_entity.type
_entity.pdbx_description
1 polymer ?
#
loop_
_entity_poly.entity_id
_entity_poly.type
_entity_poly.pdbx_seq_one_letter_code
_entity_poly.pdbx_strand_id
1 'polypeptide(L)'
;MKQNYYGSLCTEMYEILHQEAPQDELAFYLSYAEKGQSILEPLCGSGRFLVPFLERGYDISGMDLSAEMLSKLKEKAPNAKVLQEDILEYHSEEKYDYIFISSGSVSLFTNMDGCKRILQKMKDLLKKGGRFVFAVDTVAN
;
A
#
# COMPACT_ATOMS: atom_id res chain seq x y z
N MET A 1 -12.19 -25.44 -7.44
CA MET A 1 -11.90 -24.90 -6.94
C MET A 1 -11.99 -23.62 -6.53
N LYS A 2 -12.78 -23.28 -5.79
CA LYS A 2 -12.94 -22.08 -5.37
C LYS A 2 -11.97 -21.60 -4.49
N GLN A 3 -11.29 -22.38 -3.86
CA GLN A 3 -10.33 -21.94 -2.92
C GLN A 3 -9.25 -21.17 -3.62
N ASN A 4 -9.24 -21.19 -4.93
CA ASN A 4 -8.27 -20.46 -5.65
C ASN A 4 -8.68 -19.07 -6.05
N TYR A 5 -9.79 -18.59 -5.55
CA TYR A 5 -10.24 -17.28 -5.94
C TYR A 5 -9.19 -16.21 -5.63
N TYR A 6 -8.70 -16.15 -4.40
CA TYR A 6 -7.71 -15.16 -4.05
C TYR A 6 -6.39 -15.45 -4.74
N GLY A 7 -6.05 -16.71 -4.93
CA GLY A 7 -4.84 -17.07 -5.63
C GLY A 7 -4.85 -16.60 -7.08
N SER A 8 -5.95 -16.83 -7.77
CA SER A 8 -6.09 -16.39 -9.15
C SER A 8 -6.07 -14.88 -9.26
N LEU A 9 -6.75 -14.22 -8.35
CA LEU A 9 -6.78 -12.77 -8.36
C LEU A 9 -5.39 -12.20 -8.14
N CYS A 10 -4.63 -12.74 -7.21
CA CYS A 10 -3.27 -12.27 -6.97
C CYS A 10 -2.39 -12.47 -8.17
N THR A 11 -2.49 -13.60 -8.82
CA THR A 11 -1.70 -13.88 -10.00
C THR A 11 -2.03 -12.91 -11.12
N GLU A 12 -3.31 -12.68 -11.32
CA GLU A 12 -3.78 -11.80 -12.34
C GLU A 12 -3.32 -10.37 -12.09
N MET A 13 -3.46 -9.90 -10.87
CA MET A 13 -3.03 -8.56 -10.52
C MET A 13 -1.52 -8.41 -10.67
N TYR A 14 -0.78 -9.41 -10.26
CA TYR A 14 0.66 -9.38 -10.35
C TYR A 14 1.08 -9.27 -11.83
N GLU A 15 0.49 -10.06 -12.68
CA GLU A 15 0.85 -10.06 -14.08
C GLU A 15 0.52 -8.73 -14.75
N ILE A 16 -0.64 -8.18 -14.45
CA ILE A 16 -1.04 -6.92 -15.03
C ILE A 16 -0.10 -5.80 -14.60
N LEU A 17 0.17 -5.72 -13.32
CA LEU A 17 1.03 -4.66 -12.83
C LEU A 17 2.47 -4.85 -13.26
N HIS A 18 2.91 -6.09 -13.40
CA HIS A 18 4.25 -6.38 -13.83
C HIS A 18 4.45 -5.91 -15.27
N GLN A 19 3.46 -6.06 -16.10
CA GLN A 19 3.54 -5.64 -17.48
C GLN A 19 3.44 -4.14 -17.64
N GLU A 20 2.71 -3.51 -16.75
CA GLU A 20 2.40 -2.11 -16.89
C GLU A 20 3.02 -1.22 -15.82
N ALA A 21 4.12 -1.68 -15.23
CA ALA A 21 4.75 -0.91 -14.17
C ALA A 21 5.04 0.50 -14.66
N PRO A 22 4.55 1.51 -13.95
CA PRO A 22 4.73 2.88 -14.42
C PRO A 22 6.14 3.34 -14.21
N GLN A 23 6.62 4.18 -15.11
CA GLN A 23 7.93 4.74 -14.94
C GLN A 23 7.94 5.79 -13.85
N ASP A 24 6.83 6.50 -13.70
CA ASP A 24 6.69 7.47 -12.64
C ASP A 24 5.71 6.89 -11.62
N GLU A 25 6.26 6.22 -10.63
CA GLU A 25 5.44 5.54 -9.65
C GLU A 25 4.60 6.51 -8.83
N LEU A 26 5.15 7.67 -8.51
CA LEU A 26 4.39 8.62 -7.73
C LEU A 26 3.16 9.08 -8.49
N ALA A 27 3.32 9.40 -9.77
CA ALA A 27 2.18 9.82 -10.58
C ALA A 27 1.14 8.72 -10.68
N PHE A 28 1.60 7.48 -10.76
CA PHE A 28 0.70 6.34 -10.82
C PHE A 28 -0.19 6.27 -9.58
N TYR A 29 0.41 6.34 -8.38
CA TYR A 29 -0.37 6.26 -7.16
C TYR A 29 -1.24 7.51 -6.97
N LEU A 30 -0.74 8.68 -7.36
CA LEU A 30 -1.54 9.89 -7.26
C LEU A 30 -2.75 9.86 -8.17
N SER A 31 -2.67 9.15 -9.29
CA SER A 31 -3.77 9.13 -10.25
C SER A 31 -5.03 8.49 -9.68
N TYR A 32 -4.91 7.72 -8.59
CA TYR A 32 -6.06 7.10 -7.95
C TYR A 32 -6.52 7.87 -6.73
N ALA A 33 -5.83 8.93 -6.35
CA ALA A 33 -6.12 9.65 -5.12
C ALA A 33 -7.03 10.84 -5.37
N GLU A 34 -7.92 11.10 -4.40
CA GLU A 34 -8.79 12.27 -4.47
C GLU A 34 -8.71 12.99 -3.15
N LYS A 35 -8.82 14.32 -3.20
CA LYS A 35 -8.81 15.09 -1.97
C LYS A 35 -10.03 14.73 -1.12
N GLY A 36 -9.83 14.74 0.15
CA GLY A 36 -10.92 14.39 1.08
C GLY A 36 -10.98 12.91 1.41
N GLN A 37 -10.23 12.07 0.70
CA GLN A 37 -10.18 10.65 1.02
C GLN A 37 -9.25 10.40 2.18
N SER A 38 -9.53 9.32 2.92
CA SER A 38 -8.64 8.82 3.96
C SER A 38 -7.75 7.78 3.31
N ILE A 39 -6.45 8.01 3.29
CA ILE A 39 -5.50 7.19 2.55
C ILE A 39 -4.52 6.51 3.50
N LEU A 40 -4.18 5.27 3.23
CA LEU A 40 -3.19 4.53 4.02
C LEU A 40 -2.12 3.97 3.11
N GLU A 41 -0.87 4.15 3.51
CA GLU A 41 0.25 3.47 2.86
C GLU A 41 0.89 2.52 3.87
N PRO A 42 0.48 1.25 3.90
CA PRO A 42 1.18 0.27 4.72
C PRO A 42 2.56 0.05 4.11
N LEU A 43 3.53 -0.28 4.92
CA LEU A 43 4.89 -0.49 4.46
C LEU A 43 5.45 0.78 3.82
N CYS A 44 5.21 1.90 4.47
CA CYS A 44 5.57 3.21 3.90
C CYS A 44 7.07 3.50 3.91
N GLY A 45 7.84 2.76 4.69
CA GLY A 45 9.28 2.97 4.77
C GLY A 45 9.62 4.37 5.21
N SER A 46 10.57 5.00 4.54
CA SER A 46 10.99 6.35 4.89
C SER A 46 10.13 7.43 4.26
N GLY A 47 9.02 7.07 3.64
CA GLY A 47 8.06 8.05 3.16
C GLY A 47 8.28 8.53 1.75
N ARG A 48 8.91 7.72 0.91
CA ARG A 48 9.19 8.12 -0.46
C ARG A 48 7.94 8.55 -1.21
N PHE A 49 6.80 7.94 -0.90
CA PHE A 49 5.53 8.31 -1.50
C PHE A 49 4.64 9.09 -0.53
N LEU A 50 4.68 8.71 0.75
CA LEU A 50 3.82 9.36 1.72
C LEU A 50 4.11 10.85 1.84
N VAL A 51 5.38 11.22 1.86
CA VAL A 51 5.74 12.62 2.03
C VAL A 51 5.24 13.47 0.87
N PRO A 52 5.44 13.07 -0.40
CA PRO A 52 4.88 13.84 -1.51
C PRO A 52 3.36 13.96 -1.47
N PHE A 53 2.66 12.91 -1.00
CA PHE A 53 1.21 12.99 -0.84
C PHE A 53 0.85 14.04 0.20
N LEU A 54 1.55 14.05 1.33
CA LEU A 54 1.30 15.04 2.37
C LEU A 54 1.54 16.45 1.86
N GLU A 55 2.61 16.63 1.12
CA GLU A 55 2.97 17.95 0.60
C GLU A 55 1.91 18.47 -0.35
N ARG A 56 1.19 17.57 -0.99
CA ARG A 56 0.12 17.96 -1.90
C ARG A 56 -1.24 18.08 -1.24
N GLY A 57 -1.28 17.93 0.08
CA GLY A 57 -2.53 18.15 0.84
C GLY A 57 -3.45 16.96 0.96
N TYR A 58 -2.97 15.76 0.70
CA TYR A 58 -3.78 14.56 0.90
C TYR A 58 -3.74 14.12 2.35
N ASP A 59 -4.82 13.50 2.80
CA ASP A 59 -4.91 12.96 4.15
C ASP A 59 -4.42 11.53 4.13
N ILE A 60 -3.15 11.34 4.44
CA ILE A 60 -2.51 10.04 4.34
C ILE A 60 -1.84 9.65 5.65
N SER A 61 -1.96 8.37 5.99
CA SER A 61 -1.28 7.78 7.14
C SER A 61 -0.36 6.68 6.64
N GLY A 62 0.65 6.37 7.40
CA GLY A 62 1.60 5.34 7.01
C GLY A 62 1.86 4.35 8.12
N MET A 63 2.48 3.24 7.77
CA MET A 63 2.76 2.18 8.71
C MET A 63 3.97 1.40 8.22
N ASP A 64 4.85 1.04 9.13
CA ASP A 64 6.01 0.24 8.80
C ASP A 64 6.50 -0.45 10.06
N LEU A 65 7.19 -1.56 9.91
CA LEU A 65 7.77 -2.25 11.05
C LEU A 65 9.10 -1.64 11.47
N SER A 66 9.75 -0.92 10.60
CA SER A 66 11.09 -0.40 10.87
C SER A 66 11.04 0.95 11.56
N ALA A 67 11.43 0.96 12.82
CA ALA A 67 11.51 2.21 13.58
C ALA A 67 12.50 3.18 12.92
N GLU A 68 13.58 2.65 12.35
CA GLU A 68 14.58 3.48 11.71
C GLU A 68 14.00 4.19 10.49
N MET A 69 13.24 3.46 9.67
CA MET A 69 12.61 4.06 8.50
C MET A 69 11.58 5.12 8.89
N LEU A 70 10.79 4.82 9.92
CA LEU A 70 9.79 5.79 10.38
C LEU A 70 10.45 7.03 10.95
N SER A 71 11.60 6.87 11.59
CA SER A 71 12.35 8.01 12.11
C SER A 71 12.79 8.91 10.96
N LYS A 72 13.29 8.31 9.88
CA LYS A 72 13.70 9.10 8.71
C LYS A 72 12.50 9.82 8.10
N LEU A 73 11.36 9.16 8.08
CA LEU A 73 10.14 9.76 7.57
C LEU A 73 9.75 10.98 8.40
N LYS A 74 9.80 10.84 9.72
CA LYS A 74 9.42 11.93 10.61
C LYS A 74 10.40 13.10 10.53
N GLU A 75 11.65 12.85 10.17
CA GLU A 75 12.58 13.94 9.94
C GLU A 75 12.16 14.77 8.74
N LYS A 76 11.64 14.11 7.70
CA LYS A 76 11.20 14.81 6.51
C LYS A 76 9.83 15.45 6.70
N ALA A 77 8.99 14.82 7.48
CA ALA A 77 7.61 15.29 7.67
C ALA A 77 7.19 15.08 9.11
N PRO A 78 7.56 16.01 10.00
CA PRO A 78 7.28 15.82 11.43
C PRO A 78 5.83 15.65 11.78
N ASN A 79 4.93 16.15 10.93
CA ASN A 79 3.50 16.03 11.19
C ASN A 79 2.87 14.78 10.59
N ALA A 80 3.66 13.92 9.98
CA ALA A 80 3.12 12.72 9.36
C ALA A 80 2.52 11.79 10.41
N LYS A 81 1.42 11.15 10.06
CA LYS A 81 0.74 10.19 10.93
C LYS A 81 1.25 8.82 10.56
N VAL A 82 2.10 8.26 11.39
CA VAL A 82 2.68 6.94 11.11
C VAL A 82 2.64 6.07 12.35
N LEU A 83 2.54 4.77 12.12
CA LEU A 83 2.51 3.77 13.19
C LEU A 83 3.58 2.72 12.93
N GLN A 84 4.20 2.24 14.00
CA GLN A 84 5.12 1.12 13.88
C GLN A 84 4.33 -0.15 14.15
N GLU A 85 3.80 -0.76 13.10
CA GLU A 85 2.92 -1.91 13.20
C GLU A 85 3.13 -2.84 12.04
N ASP A 86 2.75 -4.11 12.24
CA ASP A 86 2.72 -5.08 11.16
C ASP A 86 1.35 -4.99 10.51
N ILE A 87 1.32 -4.68 9.22
CA ILE A 87 0.05 -4.51 8.52
C ILE A 87 -0.84 -5.76 8.62
N LEU A 88 -0.25 -6.94 8.70
CA LEU A 88 -1.02 -8.16 8.78
C LEU A 88 -1.68 -8.36 10.14
N GLU A 89 -1.17 -7.66 11.16
CA GLU A 89 -1.73 -7.74 12.51
C GLU A 89 -2.55 -6.51 12.87
N TYR A 90 -2.53 -5.51 12.02
CA TYR A 90 -3.16 -4.24 12.35
C TYR A 90 -4.68 -4.32 12.26
N HIS A 91 -5.36 -3.74 13.23
CA HIS A 91 -6.81 -3.64 13.22
C HIS A 91 -7.19 -2.19 13.48
N SER A 92 -8.21 -1.73 12.81
CA SER A 92 -8.68 -0.37 12.99
C SER A 92 -10.18 -0.31 12.79
N GLU A 93 -10.85 0.45 13.64
CA GLU A 93 -12.27 0.67 13.46
C GLU A 93 -12.50 1.71 12.37
N GLU A 94 -11.51 2.57 12.14
CA GLU A 94 -11.61 3.51 11.04
C GLU A 94 -11.20 2.80 9.77
N LYS A 95 -11.93 3.08 8.71
CA LYS A 95 -11.64 2.47 7.43
C LYS A 95 -11.09 3.52 6.47
N TYR A 96 -10.48 3.06 5.42
CA TYR A 96 -9.81 3.92 4.47
C TYR A 96 -10.51 3.89 3.11
N ASP A 97 -10.42 5.01 2.40
CA ASP A 97 -10.97 5.09 1.04
C ASP A 97 -10.00 4.54 0.02
N TYR A 98 -8.71 4.66 0.28
CA TYR A 98 -7.69 4.29 -0.68
C TYR A 98 -6.47 3.79 0.08
N ILE A 99 -5.99 2.60 -0.28
CA ILE A 99 -4.79 2.03 0.30
C ILE A 99 -3.87 1.65 -0.86
N PHE A 100 -2.59 2.01 -0.76
CA PHE A 100 -1.66 1.57 -1.79
C PHE A 100 -0.37 1.03 -1.16
N ILE A 101 0.25 0.07 -1.85
CA ILE A 101 1.51 -0.51 -1.44
C ILE A 101 2.48 -0.34 -2.61
N SER A 102 3.62 0.29 -2.33
CA SER A 102 4.58 0.56 -3.38
C SER A 102 5.35 -0.69 -3.77
N SER A 103 6.03 -0.61 -4.90
CA SER A 103 6.70 -1.76 -5.49
C SER A 103 7.79 -2.36 -4.60
N GLY A 104 8.32 -1.60 -3.68
CA GLY A 104 9.35 -2.15 -2.81
C GLY A 104 8.86 -3.19 -1.84
N SER A 105 7.56 -3.43 -1.78
CA SER A 105 6.98 -4.37 -0.85
C SER A 105 6.53 -5.65 -1.53
N VAL A 106 7.08 -5.95 -2.66
CA VAL A 106 6.63 -7.08 -3.47
C VAL A 106 6.74 -8.42 -2.74
N SER A 107 7.58 -8.52 -1.74
CA SER A 107 7.76 -9.79 -1.04
C SER A 107 6.47 -10.31 -0.40
N LEU A 108 5.52 -9.43 -0.15
CA LEU A 108 4.24 -9.88 0.39
C LEU A 108 3.44 -10.68 -0.63
N PHE A 109 3.78 -10.59 -1.89
CA PHE A 109 3.04 -11.22 -2.97
C PHE A 109 3.79 -12.34 -3.65
N THR A 110 4.90 -12.79 -3.07
CA THR A 110 5.71 -13.82 -3.71
C THR A 110 5.16 -15.22 -3.53
N ASN A 111 4.23 -15.41 -2.60
CA ASN A 111 3.57 -16.70 -2.48
C ASN A 111 2.08 -16.48 -2.27
N MET A 112 1.33 -17.52 -2.51
CA MET A 112 -0.12 -17.44 -2.52
C MET A 112 -0.69 -17.14 -1.15
N ASP A 113 -0.08 -17.70 -0.12
CA ASP A 113 -0.57 -17.52 1.23
C ASP A 113 -0.41 -16.07 1.68
N GLY A 114 0.75 -15.49 1.43
CA GLY A 114 0.97 -14.09 1.78
C GLY A 114 0.03 -13.17 1.02
N CYS A 115 -0.19 -13.50 -0.27
CA CYS A 115 -1.08 -12.71 -1.09
C CYS A 115 -2.51 -12.74 -0.54
N LYS A 116 -2.99 -13.92 -0.16
CA LYS A 116 -4.34 -14.05 0.40
C LYS A 116 -4.47 -13.24 1.67
N ARG A 117 -3.47 -13.30 2.54
CA ARG A 117 -3.52 -12.62 3.81
C ARG A 117 -3.56 -11.11 3.63
N ILE A 118 -2.74 -10.58 2.73
CA ILE A 118 -2.71 -9.14 2.53
C ILE A 118 -4.01 -8.67 1.87
N LEU A 119 -4.55 -9.43 0.92
CA LEU A 119 -5.80 -9.05 0.28
C LEU A 119 -6.94 -9.03 1.29
N GLN A 120 -6.99 -10.02 2.18
CA GLN A 120 -8.04 -10.05 3.19
C GLN A 120 -7.90 -8.86 4.14
N LYS A 121 -6.67 -8.53 4.54
CA LYS A 121 -6.45 -7.40 5.42
C LYS A 121 -6.85 -6.09 4.75
N MET A 122 -6.51 -5.93 3.46
CA MET A 122 -6.89 -4.71 2.76
C MET A 122 -8.40 -4.60 2.66
N LYS A 123 -9.08 -5.71 2.41
CA LYS A 123 -10.53 -5.71 2.36
C LYS A 123 -11.11 -5.29 3.71
N ASP A 124 -10.52 -5.76 4.80
CA ASP A 124 -11.00 -5.44 6.14
C ASP A 124 -10.80 -3.97 6.48
N LEU A 125 -9.78 -3.33 5.92
CA LEU A 125 -9.45 -1.95 6.24
C LEU A 125 -10.09 -0.95 5.30
N LEU A 126 -10.66 -1.39 4.20
CA LEU A 126 -11.24 -0.48 3.23
C LEU A 126 -12.72 -0.22 3.51
N LYS A 127 -13.14 1.02 3.25
CA LYS A 127 -14.55 1.33 3.26
C LYS A 127 -15.20 0.63 2.08
N LYS A 128 -16.53 0.48 2.14
CA LYS A 128 -17.26 -0.06 1.02
C LYS A 128 -17.00 0.86 -0.17
N GLY A 129 -16.61 0.28 -1.29
CA GLY A 129 -16.26 1.06 -2.46
C GLY A 129 -14.84 1.60 -2.45
N GLY A 130 -14.09 1.30 -1.41
CA GLY A 130 -12.70 1.74 -1.34
C GLY A 130 -11.82 1.00 -2.33
N ARG A 131 -10.61 1.51 -2.51
CA ARG A 131 -9.72 1.03 -3.56
C ARG A 131 -8.37 0.62 -3.01
N PHE A 132 -7.89 -0.53 -3.43
CA PHE A 132 -6.55 -1.00 -3.10
C PHE A 132 -5.74 -1.09 -4.37
N VAL A 133 -4.58 -0.42 -4.38
CA VAL A 133 -3.71 -0.38 -5.55
C VAL A 133 -2.32 -0.82 -5.14
N PHE A 134 -1.70 -1.67 -5.91
CA PHE A 134 -0.31 -1.97 -5.69
C PHE A 134 0.38 -2.21 -7.03
N ALA A 135 1.67 -2.00 -7.05
CA ALA A 135 2.47 -2.24 -8.23
C ALA A 135 3.69 -3.02 -7.80
N VAL A 136 4.16 -3.90 -8.66
CA VAL A 136 5.35 -4.66 -8.37
C VAL A 136 6.41 -4.33 -9.40
N ASP A 137 7.66 -4.48 -8.97
CA ASP A 137 8.77 -4.19 -9.82
C ASP A 137 8.90 -5.28 -10.86
N THR A 138 9.12 -4.89 -12.08
CA THR A 138 9.20 -5.86 -13.15
C THR A 138 10.61 -6.27 -13.48
N VAL A 139 11.55 -5.89 -12.67
CA VAL A 139 12.88 -6.19 -12.93
C VAL A 139 13.22 -7.59 -12.85
N ALA A 140 12.45 -8.35 -12.29
CA ALA A 140 12.76 -9.68 -11.97
C ALA A 140 13.07 -10.54 -13.15
N ASN A 141 12.84 -10.19 -14.25
CA ASN A 141 13.13 -11.07 -15.23
C ASN A 141 14.32 -10.98 -15.89
#